data_d8d5af4c6113bfae27d64d08427937d0
#
_entry.id   d8d5af4c6113bfae27d64d08427937d0
#
_cell.length_a   1.000
_cell.length_b   1.000
_cell.length_c   1.000
_cell.angle_alpha   90.00
_cell.angle_beta   90.00
_cell.angle_gamma   90.00
#
_symmetry.space_group_name_H-M   'P 1'
#
loop_
_entity.id
_entity.type
_entity.pdbx_description
1 polymer ?
#
loop_
_entity_poly.entity_id
_entity_poly.type
_entity_poly.pdbx_seq_one_letter_code
_entity_poly.pdbx_strand_id
1 'polypeptide(L)'
;LLALSCYLFPEELQGMLTPSARQKTTDYVPMLMGAGDRSRGVGGADFIDATMNTALPGDYLRKVDMMSSAHGLEVRIPFLGESVLACSARIPERWKYSVGENKRLLRKLAERYLPPAICRRPKAGFGFPFDAWLGDQGRRELHHQLCSPTARVRDIVSAGYLERLLRCFVEQRWDDLRISRYNLYQRV
;
A
#
# COMPACT_ATOMS: atom_id res chain seq x y z
N LEU A 1 9.28 -0.27 9.18
CA LEU A 1 8.96 -1.10 8.00
C LEU A 1 7.47 -1.24 7.79
N LEU A 2 6.73 -1.66 8.81
CA LEU A 2 5.27 -1.74 8.75
C LEU A 2 4.63 -0.39 8.38
N ALA A 3 5.18 0.73 8.89
CA ALA A 3 4.69 2.07 8.57
C ALA A 3 4.77 2.42 7.07
N LEU A 4 5.69 1.83 6.32
CA LEU A 4 5.79 2.04 4.86
C LEU A 4 4.78 1.22 4.07
N SER A 5 4.26 0.16 4.67
CA SER A 5 3.28 -0.75 4.05
C SER A 5 1.86 -0.58 4.57
N CYS A 6 1.68 0.17 5.66
CA CYS A 6 0.38 0.42 6.27
C CYS A 6 -0.19 1.76 5.81
N TYR A 7 -1.44 1.77 5.43
CA TYR A 7 -2.18 3.01 5.12
C TYR A 7 -2.56 3.80 6.38
N LEU A 8 -2.51 3.16 7.56
CA LEU A 8 -2.80 3.73 8.87
C LEU A 8 -1.67 3.42 9.83
N PHE A 9 -1.26 4.40 10.62
CA PHE A 9 -0.34 4.18 11.74
C PHE A 9 -1.08 3.61 12.95
N PRO A 10 -0.43 2.82 13.82
CA PRO A 10 -1.08 2.24 15.00
C PRO A 10 -1.74 3.28 15.91
N GLU A 11 -1.10 4.42 16.11
CA GLU A 11 -1.62 5.52 16.92
C GLU A 11 -2.87 6.14 16.28
N GLU A 12 -2.87 6.27 14.96
CA GLU A 12 -4.01 6.77 14.21
C GLU A 12 -5.17 5.78 14.22
N LEU A 13 -4.89 4.49 14.08
CA LEU A 13 -5.89 3.43 14.20
C LEU A 13 -6.60 3.49 15.57
N GLN A 14 -5.84 3.73 16.64
CA GLN A 14 -6.39 3.93 17.97
C GLN A 14 -7.35 5.13 18.04
N GLY A 15 -7.01 6.24 17.41
CA GLY A 15 -7.86 7.44 17.36
C GLY A 15 -9.07 7.32 16.42
N MET A 16 -8.96 6.46 15.41
CA MET A 16 -10.00 6.24 14.42
C MET A 16 -11.15 5.39 14.94
N LEU A 17 -10.85 4.33 15.68
CA LEU A 17 -11.85 3.34 16.08
C LEU A 17 -12.76 3.83 17.21
N THR A 18 -14.03 3.41 17.17
CA THR A 18 -14.94 3.51 18.30
C THR A 18 -14.43 2.68 19.49
N PRO A 19 -14.80 2.99 20.74
CA PRO A 19 -14.39 2.18 21.91
C PRO A 19 -14.72 0.69 21.75
N SER A 20 -15.91 0.38 21.23
CA SER A 20 -16.34 -1.00 20.98
C SER A 20 -15.50 -1.72 19.93
N ALA A 21 -15.21 -1.06 18.81
CA ALA A 21 -14.36 -1.61 17.75
C ALA A 21 -12.92 -1.79 18.24
N ARG A 22 -12.40 -0.84 19.02
CA ARG A 22 -11.07 -0.89 19.59
C ARG A 22 -10.89 -2.12 20.50
N GLN A 23 -11.85 -2.40 21.36
CA GLN A 23 -11.81 -3.56 22.23
C GLN A 23 -11.73 -4.87 21.44
N LYS A 24 -12.47 -4.98 20.33
CA LYS A 24 -12.45 -6.16 19.45
C LYS A 24 -11.17 -6.31 18.63
N THR A 25 -10.42 -5.24 18.40
CA THR A 25 -9.20 -5.25 17.57
C THR A 25 -7.92 -5.32 18.39
N THR A 26 -7.98 -5.23 19.71
CA THR A 26 -6.81 -5.24 20.59
C THR A 26 -5.96 -6.50 20.43
N ASP A 27 -6.57 -7.63 20.10
CA ASP A 27 -5.87 -8.91 19.93
C ASP A 27 -5.19 -9.07 18.56
N TYR A 28 -5.64 -8.34 17.54
CA TYR A 28 -5.11 -8.46 16.19
C TYR A 28 -3.89 -7.56 15.92
N VAL A 29 -3.83 -6.39 16.53
CA VAL A 29 -2.74 -5.43 16.32
C VAL A 29 -1.37 -5.99 16.75
N PRO A 30 -1.22 -6.63 17.92
CA PRO A 30 0.03 -7.30 18.28
C PRO A 30 0.43 -8.42 17.34
N MET A 31 -0.54 -9.19 16.85
CA MET A 31 -0.30 -10.28 15.89
C MET A 31 0.22 -9.76 14.54
N LEU A 32 -0.34 -8.66 14.05
CA LEU A 32 0.14 -8.00 12.82
C LEU A 32 1.48 -7.31 13.01
N MET A 33 1.78 -6.84 14.22
CA MET A 33 3.04 -6.16 14.56
C MET A 33 4.12 -7.11 15.08
N GLY A 34 3.77 -8.31 15.49
CA GLY A 34 4.67 -9.28 16.12
C GLY A 34 5.54 -10.09 15.17
N ALA A 35 5.41 -9.90 13.87
CA ALA A 35 6.13 -10.68 12.86
C ALA A 35 7.60 -10.24 12.63
N GLY A 36 8.13 -9.29 13.39
CA GLY A 36 9.53 -8.84 13.26
C GLY A 36 10.22 -8.66 14.62
N ASP A 37 11.36 -9.28 14.80
CA ASP A 37 12.24 -9.01 15.93
C ASP A 37 12.69 -7.54 15.89
N ARG A 38 12.19 -6.74 16.84
CA ARG A 38 12.47 -5.29 16.94
C ARG A 38 13.89 -4.97 17.41
N SER A 39 14.67 -5.96 17.81
CA SER A 39 16.01 -5.78 18.37
C SER A 39 17.09 -5.62 17.30
N ARG A 40 16.83 -6.02 16.07
CA ARG A 40 17.75 -5.87 14.94
C ARG A 40 17.39 -4.62 14.13
N GLY A 41 18.39 -3.82 13.81
CA GLY A 41 18.24 -2.70 12.88
C GLY A 41 17.61 -3.18 11.56
N VAL A 42 16.60 -2.45 11.08
CA VAL A 42 15.85 -2.85 9.87
C VAL A 42 16.69 -2.60 8.64
N GLY A 43 17.20 -3.67 8.04
CA GLY A 43 17.91 -3.64 6.76
C GLY A 43 16.99 -3.76 5.54
N GLY A 44 17.56 -3.56 4.36
CA GLY A 44 16.80 -3.73 3.11
C GLY A 44 16.34 -5.17 2.89
N ALA A 45 17.10 -6.16 3.37
CA ALA A 45 16.71 -7.57 3.35
C ALA A 45 15.45 -7.84 4.15
N ASP A 46 15.31 -7.24 5.34
CA ASP A 46 14.12 -7.38 6.18
C ASP A 46 12.87 -6.78 5.52
N PHE A 47 13.05 -5.68 4.77
CA PHE A 47 11.96 -5.07 3.99
C PHE A 47 11.51 -5.99 2.86
N ILE A 48 12.44 -6.59 2.14
CA ILE A 48 12.13 -7.53 1.06
C ILE A 48 11.39 -8.74 1.63
N ASP A 49 11.90 -9.32 2.72
CA ASP A 49 11.31 -10.49 3.37
C ASP A 49 9.90 -10.18 3.89
N ALA A 50 9.71 -9.08 4.58
CA ALA A 50 8.40 -8.64 5.03
C ALA A 50 7.43 -8.43 3.86
N THR A 51 7.88 -7.83 2.76
CA THR A 51 7.05 -7.61 1.56
C THR A 51 6.67 -8.92 0.88
N MET A 52 7.63 -9.85 0.76
CA MET A 52 7.43 -11.17 0.17
C MET A 52 6.41 -12.01 0.96
N ASN A 53 6.37 -11.86 2.27
CA ASN A 53 5.49 -12.63 3.15
C ASN A 53 4.15 -11.95 3.46
N THR A 54 3.95 -10.69 3.09
CA THR A 54 2.72 -9.93 3.40
C THR A 54 2.09 -9.28 2.17
N ALA A 55 2.61 -8.14 1.73
CA ALA A 55 2.02 -7.34 0.68
C ALA A 55 2.00 -8.04 -0.68
N LEU A 56 3.05 -8.80 -1.00
CA LEU A 56 3.12 -9.49 -2.29
C LEU A 56 2.01 -10.55 -2.42
N PRO A 57 1.87 -11.55 -1.52
CA PRO A 57 0.81 -12.53 -1.63
C PRO A 57 -0.58 -11.97 -1.28
N GLY A 58 -0.67 -11.12 -0.27
CA GLY A 58 -1.95 -10.63 0.26
C GLY A 58 -2.63 -9.56 -0.60
N ASP A 59 -1.86 -8.78 -1.33
CA ASP A 59 -2.38 -7.68 -2.15
C ASP A 59 -2.08 -7.87 -3.65
N TYR A 60 -0.79 -7.84 -4.04
CA TYR A 60 -0.44 -7.81 -5.46
C TYR A 60 -0.81 -9.09 -6.21
N LEU A 61 -0.40 -10.25 -5.72
CA LEU A 61 -0.65 -11.53 -6.40
C LEU A 61 -2.13 -11.88 -6.37
N ARG A 62 -2.79 -11.65 -5.25
CA ARG A 62 -4.22 -11.89 -5.10
C ARG A 62 -5.05 -11.07 -6.09
N LYS A 63 -4.73 -9.78 -6.27
CA LYS A 63 -5.43 -8.93 -7.26
C LYS A 63 -5.22 -9.44 -8.68
N VAL A 64 -3.97 -9.76 -9.03
CA VAL A 64 -3.65 -10.28 -10.37
C VAL A 64 -4.41 -11.58 -10.63
N ASP A 65 -4.36 -12.52 -9.70
CA ASP A 65 -5.04 -13.81 -9.81
C ASP A 65 -6.55 -13.65 -9.96
N MET A 66 -7.19 -12.91 -9.05
CA MET A 66 -8.64 -12.70 -9.09
C MET A 66 -9.10 -12.03 -10.39
N MET A 67 -8.38 -10.98 -10.84
CA MET A 67 -8.78 -10.25 -12.04
C MET A 67 -8.55 -11.06 -13.32
N SER A 68 -7.45 -11.78 -13.42
CA SER A 68 -7.18 -12.62 -14.60
C SER A 68 -8.10 -13.81 -14.66
N SER A 69 -8.32 -14.49 -13.55
CA SER A 69 -9.23 -15.66 -13.46
C SER A 69 -10.67 -15.29 -13.79
N ALA A 70 -11.14 -14.10 -13.39
CA ALA A 70 -12.46 -13.61 -13.76
C ALA A 70 -12.67 -13.48 -15.28
N HIS A 71 -11.58 -13.42 -16.05
CA HIS A 71 -11.59 -13.33 -17.51
C HIS A 71 -11.04 -14.59 -18.18
N GLY A 72 -10.87 -15.68 -17.45
CA GLY A 72 -10.33 -16.94 -17.97
C GLY A 72 -8.87 -16.85 -18.44
N LEU A 73 -8.11 -15.89 -17.91
CA LEU A 73 -6.71 -15.71 -18.26
C LEU A 73 -5.79 -16.30 -17.19
N GLU A 74 -4.75 -16.99 -17.60
CA GLU A 74 -3.69 -17.45 -16.72
C GLU A 74 -2.51 -16.47 -16.79
N VAL A 75 -2.12 -15.93 -15.64
CA VAL A 75 -0.98 -15.01 -15.52
C VAL A 75 0.22 -15.73 -14.94
N ARG A 76 1.35 -15.66 -15.63
CA ARG A 76 2.64 -16.16 -15.16
C ARG A 76 3.52 -15.00 -14.71
N ILE A 77 4.21 -15.17 -13.58
CA ILE A 77 5.07 -14.15 -12.98
C ILE A 77 6.51 -14.66 -12.96
N PRO A 78 7.29 -14.46 -14.05
CA PRO A 78 8.60 -15.08 -14.20
C PRO A 78 9.61 -14.65 -13.13
N PHE A 79 9.48 -13.45 -12.55
CA PHE A 79 10.36 -12.99 -11.47
C PHE A 79 10.13 -13.71 -10.13
N LEU A 80 9.04 -14.43 -9.97
CA LEU A 80 8.76 -15.25 -8.79
C LEU A 80 9.08 -16.74 -9.03
N GLY A 81 9.65 -17.07 -10.17
CA GLY A 81 10.15 -18.43 -10.41
C GLY A 81 11.26 -18.79 -9.43
N GLU A 82 11.26 -20.04 -8.93
CA GLU A 82 12.19 -20.51 -7.89
C GLU A 82 13.66 -20.22 -8.22
N SER A 83 14.08 -20.47 -9.46
CA SER A 83 15.45 -20.22 -9.91
C SER A 83 15.83 -18.74 -9.88
N VAL A 84 14.87 -17.84 -10.20
CA VAL A 84 15.08 -16.39 -10.17
C VAL A 84 15.15 -15.90 -8.74
N LEU A 85 14.30 -16.41 -7.86
CA LEU A 85 14.33 -16.09 -6.43
C LEU A 85 15.64 -16.55 -5.79
N ALA A 86 16.07 -17.79 -6.05
CA ALA A 86 17.34 -18.34 -5.55
C ALA A 86 18.54 -17.53 -6.07
N CYS A 87 18.54 -17.12 -7.34
CA CYS A 87 19.55 -16.24 -7.89
C CYS A 87 19.52 -14.87 -7.21
N SER A 88 18.34 -14.27 -7.08
CA SER A 88 18.17 -12.97 -6.44
C SER A 88 18.67 -12.96 -4.98
N ALA A 89 18.42 -14.03 -4.23
CA ALA A 89 18.87 -14.13 -2.83
C ALA A 89 20.39 -14.05 -2.69
N ARG A 90 21.15 -14.54 -3.68
CA ARG A 90 22.62 -14.50 -3.68
C ARG A 90 23.21 -13.17 -4.13
N ILE A 91 22.42 -12.28 -4.73
CA ILE A 91 22.90 -10.99 -5.23
C ILE A 91 23.05 -10.02 -4.06
N PRO A 92 24.24 -9.44 -3.83
CA PRO A 92 24.45 -8.43 -2.81
C PRO A 92 23.53 -7.21 -3.01
N GLU A 93 23.08 -6.59 -1.93
CA GLU A 93 22.14 -5.47 -1.95
C GLU A 93 22.61 -4.30 -2.83
N ARG A 94 23.91 -3.97 -2.79
CA ARG A 94 24.50 -2.90 -3.62
C ARG A 94 24.27 -3.05 -5.12
N TRP A 95 23.96 -4.26 -5.60
CA TRP A 95 23.63 -4.53 -6.99
C TRP A 95 22.14 -4.47 -7.27
N LYS A 96 21.30 -4.58 -6.25
CA LYS A 96 19.84 -4.50 -6.36
C LYS A 96 19.37 -3.07 -6.37
N TYR A 97 19.89 -2.26 -5.44
CA TYR A 97 19.51 -0.83 -5.29
C TYR A 97 20.66 -0.03 -4.67
N SER A 98 20.58 1.28 -4.81
CA SER A 98 21.37 2.29 -4.11
C SER A 98 20.53 3.54 -3.88
N VAL A 99 21.08 4.52 -3.16
CA VAL A 99 20.38 5.80 -2.96
C VAL A 99 20.08 6.43 -4.34
N GLY A 100 18.81 6.68 -4.59
CA GLY A 100 18.32 7.26 -5.85
C GLY A 100 18.22 6.30 -7.04
N GLU A 101 18.71 5.06 -6.92
CA GLU A 101 18.68 4.11 -8.04
C GLU A 101 18.12 2.75 -7.61
N ASN A 102 16.96 2.40 -8.12
CA ASN A 102 16.32 1.11 -7.91
C ASN A 102 16.54 0.17 -9.11
N LYS A 103 16.55 -1.15 -8.85
CA LYS A 103 16.63 -2.19 -9.89
C LYS A 103 17.91 -2.10 -10.74
N ARG A 104 19.03 -1.73 -10.15
CA ARG A 104 20.31 -1.50 -10.86
C ARG A 104 20.71 -2.62 -11.80
N LEU A 105 20.80 -3.84 -11.30
CA LEU A 105 21.19 -5.00 -12.10
C LEU A 105 20.23 -5.26 -13.25
N LEU A 106 18.93 -5.14 -12.99
CA LEU A 106 17.89 -5.34 -14.00
C LEU A 106 17.95 -4.25 -15.09
N ARG A 107 18.19 -3.00 -14.72
CA ARG A 107 18.40 -1.91 -15.68
C ARG A 107 19.62 -2.15 -16.55
N LYS A 108 20.73 -2.55 -15.95
CA LYS A 108 21.96 -2.86 -16.68
C LYS A 108 21.78 -4.05 -17.64
N LEU A 109 21.01 -5.05 -17.24
CA LEU A 109 20.64 -6.15 -18.13
C LEU A 109 19.74 -5.67 -19.27
N ALA A 110 18.76 -4.83 -18.98
CA ALA A 110 17.82 -4.29 -19.96
C ALA A 110 18.51 -3.47 -21.06
N GLU A 111 19.62 -2.80 -20.76
CA GLU A 111 20.40 -2.03 -21.75
C GLU A 111 20.93 -2.89 -22.91
N ARG A 112 20.99 -4.21 -22.74
CA ARG A 112 21.39 -5.15 -23.80
C ARG A 112 20.26 -5.44 -24.80
N TYR A 113 19.04 -5.18 -24.41
CA TYR A 113 17.83 -5.60 -25.15
C TYR A 113 16.90 -4.46 -25.51
N LEU A 114 16.98 -3.35 -24.77
CA LEU A 114 16.02 -2.24 -24.87
C LEU A 114 16.72 -0.92 -25.19
N PRO A 115 16.04 -0.01 -25.92
CA PRO A 115 16.56 1.32 -26.20
C PRO A 115 16.87 2.11 -24.90
N PRO A 116 17.89 2.98 -24.92
CA PRO A 116 18.28 3.80 -23.75
C PRO A 116 17.12 4.62 -23.16
N ALA A 117 16.22 5.11 -23.99
CA ALA A 117 15.05 5.88 -23.56
C ALA A 117 14.13 5.07 -22.61
N ILE A 118 14.02 3.76 -22.82
CA ILE A 118 13.24 2.86 -21.94
C ILE A 118 14.00 2.60 -20.64
N CYS A 119 15.30 2.29 -20.73
CA CYS A 119 16.13 1.96 -19.58
C CYS A 119 16.29 3.13 -18.59
N ARG A 120 16.32 4.37 -19.10
CA ARG A 120 16.47 5.60 -18.32
C ARG A 120 15.16 6.24 -17.87
N ARG A 121 14.03 5.68 -18.28
CA ARG A 121 12.72 6.22 -17.92
C ARG A 121 12.57 6.29 -16.40
N PRO A 122 12.12 7.43 -15.84
CA PRO A 122 11.81 7.55 -14.42
C PRO A 122 10.68 6.57 -14.06
N LYS A 123 10.70 6.12 -12.80
CA LYS A 123 9.63 5.26 -12.29
C LYS A 123 8.31 6.02 -12.31
N ALA A 124 7.33 5.50 -13.02
CA ALA A 124 5.93 5.88 -12.86
C ALA A 124 5.23 4.83 -11.99
N GLY A 125 4.51 5.26 -10.96
CA GLY A 125 3.67 4.38 -10.14
C GLY A 125 2.40 3.99 -10.89
N PHE A 126 1.79 2.88 -10.48
CA PHE A 126 0.41 2.57 -10.85
C PHE A 126 -0.51 3.46 -10.00
N GLY A 127 -0.80 4.65 -10.49
CA GLY A 127 -1.74 5.56 -9.87
C GLY A 127 -3.03 5.56 -10.68
N PHE A 128 -4.13 5.09 -10.09
CA PHE A 128 -5.45 5.39 -10.65
C PHE A 128 -5.77 6.86 -10.40
N PRO A 129 -6.20 7.63 -11.42
CA PRO A 129 -6.50 9.05 -11.25
C PRO A 129 -7.86 9.22 -10.54
N PHE A 130 -7.91 8.86 -9.28
CA PHE A 130 -9.13 8.80 -8.48
C PHE A 130 -9.87 10.14 -8.43
N ASP A 131 -9.13 11.24 -8.33
CA ASP A 131 -9.68 12.59 -8.34
C ASP A 131 -10.47 12.91 -9.61
N ALA A 132 -9.85 12.61 -10.76
CA ALA A 132 -10.48 12.88 -12.05
C ALA A 132 -11.69 11.98 -12.29
N TRP A 133 -11.61 10.73 -11.79
CA TRP A 133 -12.71 9.78 -11.92
C TRP A 133 -13.89 10.12 -10.99
N LEU A 134 -13.62 10.42 -9.75
CA LEU A 134 -14.65 10.70 -8.76
C LEU A 134 -15.31 12.07 -8.97
N GLY A 135 -14.53 13.08 -9.29
CA GLY A 135 -14.97 14.46 -9.45
C GLY A 135 -15.59 15.05 -8.18
N ASP A 136 -16.06 16.28 -8.27
CA ASP A 136 -16.66 16.99 -7.12
C ASP A 136 -18.00 16.39 -6.68
N GLN A 137 -18.79 15.94 -7.64
CA GLN A 137 -20.07 15.31 -7.34
C GLN A 137 -19.91 14.01 -6.59
N GLY A 138 -19.00 13.13 -7.03
CA GLY A 138 -18.74 11.87 -6.36
C GLY A 138 -18.19 12.07 -4.94
N ARG A 139 -17.30 13.07 -4.72
CA ARG A 139 -16.81 13.41 -3.37
C ARG A 139 -17.95 13.84 -2.43
N ARG A 140 -18.87 14.68 -2.91
CA ARG A 140 -20.02 15.10 -2.10
C ARG A 140 -20.96 13.94 -1.80
N GLU A 141 -21.20 13.07 -2.77
CA GLU A 141 -22.03 11.88 -2.59
C GLU A 141 -21.45 10.93 -1.56
N LEU A 142 -20.14 10.62 -1.64
CA LEU A 142 -19.45 9.83 -0.62
C LEU A 142 -19.55 10.45 0.77
N HIS A 143 -19.33 11.76 0.86
CA HIS A 143 -19.49 12.48 2.13
C HIS A 143 -20.91 12.30 2.69
N HIS A 144 -21.94 12.51 1.87
CA HIS A 144 -23.33 12.37 2.27
C HIS A 144 -23.64 10.95 2.77
N GLN A 145 -23.23 9.93 2.02
CA GLN A 145 -23.47 8.54 2.39
C GLN A 145 -22.76 8.12 3.67
N LEU A 146 -21.49 8.46 3.81
CA LEU A 146 -20.67 8.08 4.97
C LEU A 146 -20.99 8.88 6.24
N CYS A 147 -21.47 10.12 6.09
CA CYS A 147 -21.95 10.93 7.21
C CYS A 147 -23.40 10.62 7.62
N SER A 148 -24.12 9.82 6.86
CA SER A 148 -25.49 9.41 7.21
C SER A 148 -25.54 8.80 8.63
N PRO A 149 -26.54 9.11 9.45
CA PRO A 149 -26.73 8.48 10.76
C PRO A 149 -26.86 6.95 10.68
N THR A 150 -27.31 6.43 9.55
CA THR A 150 -27.49 4.99 9.29
C THR A 150 -26.27 4.32 8.68
N ALA A 151 -25.19 5.05 8.45
CA ALA A 151 -23.97 4.49 7.87
C ALA A 151 -23.28 3.51 8.82
N ARG A 152 -23.18 2.25 8.42
CA ARG A 152 -22.57 1.18 9.24
C ARG A 152 -21.10 1.43 9.60
N VAL A 153 -20.40 2.26 8.85
CA VAL A 153 -19.04 2.67 9.18
C VAL A 153 -18.94 3.35 10.56
N ARG A 154 -20.00 4.00 11.01
CA ARG A 154 -20.08 4.67 12.32
C ARG A 154 -20.07 3.71 13.52
N ASP A 155 -20.36 2.44 13.31
CA ASP A 155 -20.21 1.40 14.34
C ASP A 155 -18.74 1.08 14.62
N ILE A 156 -17.88 1.33 13.63
CA ILE A 156 -16.46 0.98 13.66
C ILE A 156 -15.58 2.21 13.81
N VAL A 157 -15.87 3.25 13.06
CA VAL A 157 -15.09 4.50 12.99
C VAL A 157 -15.76 5.58 13.82
N SER A 158 -15.00 6.25 14.70
CA SER A 158 -15.50 7.35 15.51
C SER A 158 -16.01 8.50 14.62
N ALA A 159 -17.16 9.08 15.00
CA ALA A 159 -17.80 10.15 14.22
C ALA A 159 -16.85 11.34 13.97
N GLY A 160 -16.14 11.78 15.01
CA GLY A 160 -15.21 12.92 14.88
C GLY A 160 -14.03 12.66 13.96
N TYR A 161 -13.52 11.41 13.91
CA TYR A 161 -12.48 11.05 12.95
C TYR A 161 -13.04 11.03 11.53
N LEU A 162 -14.18 10.39 11.33
CA LEU A 162 -14.84 10.28 10.02
C LEU A 162 -15.18 11.65 9.44
N GLU A 163 -15.78 12.53 10.23
CA GLU A 163 -16.13 13.89 9.79
C GLU A 163 -14.89 14.71 9.41
N ARG A 164 -13.82 14.61 10.19
CA ARG A 164 -12.54 15.28 9.86
C ARG A 164 -11.94 14.72 8.57
N LEU A 165 -11.88 13.40 8.42
CA LEU A 165 -11.35 12.73 7.24
C LEU A 165 -12.13 13.15 5.97
N LEU A 166 -13.45 13.08 6.03
CA LEU A 166 -14.32 13.39 4.90
C LEU A 166 -14.32 14.89 4.55
N ARG A 167 -14.20 15.76 5.55
CA ARG A 167 -14.02 17.19 5.31
C ARG A 167 -12.73 17.46 4.53
N CYS A 168 -11.61 16.91 4.99
CA CYS A 168 -10.32 17.03 4.27
C CYS A 168 -10.41 16.46 2.86
N PHE A 169 -11.14 15.36 2.69
CA PHE A 169 -11.36 14.72 1.39
C PHE A 169 -12.17 15.60 0.42
N VAL A 170 -13.28 16.19 0.87
CA VAL A 170 -14.12 17.08 0.05
C VAL A 170 -13.39 18.39 -0.28
N GLU A 171 -12.73 18.99 0.72
CA GLU A 171 -11.99 20.25 0.58
C GLU A 171 -10.60 20.06 -0.05
N GLN A 172 -10.17 18.83 -0.30
CA GLN A 172 -8.85 18.48 -0.81
C GLN A 172 -7.69 19.00 0.07
N ARG A 173 -7.88 19.01 1.39
CA ARG A 173 -6.94 19.52 2.40
C ARG A 173 -6.23 18.39 3.13
N TRP A 174 -5.40 17.66 2.44
CA TRP A 174 -4.64 16.51 2.98
C TRP A 174 -3.54 16.87 3.97
N ASP A 175 -3.05 18.10 3.96
CA ASP A 175 -2.00 18.55 4.89
C ASP A 175 -2.48 18.54 6.35
N ASP A 176 -3.76 18.77 6.59
CA ASP A 176 -4.37 18.74 7.93
C ASP A 176 -4.34 17.34 8.58
N LEU A 177 -4.20 16.30 7.79
CA LEU A 177 -4.11 14.91 8.25
C LEU A 177 -2.69 14.38 8.27
N ARG A 178 -1.70 15.16 7.86
CA ARG A 178 -0.30 14.73 7.71
C ARG A 178 -0.13 13.47 6.87
N ILE A 179 -0.98 13.28 5.89
CA ILE A 179 -0.97 12.13 4.98
C ILE A 179 -0.86 12.60 3.54
N SER A 180 -0.32 11.75 2.69
CA SER A 180 -0.29 12.04 1.26
C SER A 180 -1.70 11.97 0.67
N ARG A 181 -1.93 12.70 -0.43
CA ARG A 181 -3.16 12.63 -1.21
C ARG A 181 -3.56 11.19 -1.56
N TYR A 182 -2.60 10.38 -1.97
CA TYR A 182 -2.82 8.98 -2.29
C TYR A 182 -3.36 8.19 -1.08
N ASN A 183 -2.76 8.38 0.10
CA ASN A 183 -3.19 7.70 1.31
C ASN A 183 -4.58 8.16 1.76
N LEU A 184 -4.97 9.41 1.52
CA LEU A 184 -6.31 9.89 1.81
C LEU A 184 -7.37 9.10 1.03
N TYR A 185 -7.16 8.90 -0.27
CA TYR A 185 -8.08 8.10 -1.09
C TYR A 185 -8.16 6.62 -0.70
N GLN A 186 -7.11 6.09 -0.10
CA GLN A 186 -7.13 4.71 0.40
C GLN A 186 -7.89 4.56 1.73
N ARG A 187 -8.17 5.67 2.43
CA ARG A 187 -8.86 5.68 3.73
C ARG A 187 -10.35 5.95 3.64
N VAL A 188 -10.81 6.55 2.55
CA VAL A 188 -12.23 6.83 2.25
C VAL A 188 -12.83 5.72 1.41
#